data_5877edb9a59e22e49c19fe65b9d12f7f
#
_entry.id   5877edb9a59e22e49c19fe65b9d12f7f
#
_cell.length_a   1.000
_cell.length_b   1.000
_cell.length_c   1.000
_cell.angle_alpha   90.00
_cell.angle_beta   90.00
_cell.angle_gamma   90.00
#
_symmetry.space_group_name_H-M   'P 1'
#
loop_
_entity.id
_entity.type
_entity.pdbx_description
1 polymer ?
#
loop_
_entity_poly.entity_id
_entity_poly.type
_entity_poly.pdbx_seq_one_letter_code
_entity_poly.pdbx_strand_id
1 'polypeptide(L)'
;MAYIKVGIISEPSKMLTIPNIFDLPSIGAGHDGYVFHFNGKAIKYLKYTPKIRGEKGLMTLEKFETLKDVKTKRIIMPEDAFYTEDDEFAAYTMPFVHDYSKEIGALNISPGDFYYGDFLDAILDLEQDFEELNKAGVVAREINRGSFLYDLEFLKMCDIDKYQIGVKRPNELNRNMLNFIIAKVIYYQILEEGANKEKLKALNNWIKKTCQSSNFVPNLKKKLEKEPTRLISEGINTLSKTL
;
A
#
# COMPACT_ATOMS: atom_id res chain seq x y z
N MET A 1 -2.14 -32.29 -6.61
CA MET A 1 -2.84 -31.09 -7.10
C MET A 1 -3.50 -30.46 -5.88
N ALA A 2 -3.08 -29.27 -5.46
CA ALA A 2 -3.72 -28.60 -4.34
C ALA A 2 -4.92 -27.81 -4.88
N TYR A 3 -6.12 -28.23 -4.51
CA TYR A 3 -7.32 -27.47 -4.79
C TYR A 3 -7.52 -26.47 -3.64
N ILE A 4 -7.67 -25.21 -3.95
CA ILE A 4 -8.05 -24.21 -2.95
C ILE A 4 -9.58 -24.09 -2.96
N LYS A 5 -10.24 -24.54 -1.91
CA LYS A 5 -11.65 -24.28 -1.69
C LYS A 5 -11.84 -22.83 -1.31
N VAL A 6 -12.72 -22.16 -2.01
CA VAL A 6 -13.04 -20.76 -1.74
C VAL A 6 -14.35 -20.70 -0.98
N GLY A 7 -14.29 -20.34 0.30
CA GLY A 7 -15.45 -19.93 1.07
C GLY A 7 -15.56 -18.41 1.08
N ILE A 8 -16.54 -17.83 0.40
CA ILE A 8 -16.93 -16.45 0.66
C ILE A 8 -17.68 -16.43 1.97
N ILE A 9 -17.14 -15.81 3.01
CA ILE A 9 -17.76 -15.77 4.36
C ILE A 9 -19.13 -15.10 4.33
N SER A 10 -19.43 -14.24 3.36
CA SER A 10 -20.73 -13.60 3.19
C SER A 10 -21.84 -14.52 2.66
N GLU A 11 -21.50 -15.63 2.00
CA GLU A 11 -22.45 -16.62 1.49
C GLU A 11 -21.81 -18.02 1.48
N PRO A 12 -21.98 -18.84 2.54
CA PRO A 12 -21.41 -20.19 2.63
C PRO A 12 -21.80 -21.15 1.50
N SER A 13 -22.82 -20.81 0.71
CA SER A 13 -23.34 -21.62 -0.38
C SER A 13 -22.65 -21.40 -1.73
N LYS A 14 -21.81 -20.37 -1.88
CA LYS A 14 -21.03 -20.12 -3.10
C LYS A 14 -19.56 -20.48 -2.90
N MET A 15 -19.25 -21.76 -2.97
CA MET A 15 -17.88 -22.23 -3.07
C MET A 15 -17.38 -21.97 -4.50
N LEU A 16 -16.54 -20.95 -4.70
CA LEU A 16 -15.74 -20.82 -5.91
C LEU A 16 -14.53 -21.74 -5.76
N THR A 17 -14.46 -22.77 -6.57
CA THR A 17 -13.24 -23.58 -6.70
C THR A 17 -12.32 -22.86 -7.67
N ILE A 18 -11.20 -22.32 -7.21
CA ILE A 18 -10.15 -21.86 -8.11
C ILE A 18 -9.40 -23.14 -8.56
N PRO A 19 -9.46 -23.51 -9.85
CA PRO A 19 -8.55 -24.51 -10.36
C PRO A 19 -7.14 -23.98 -10.11
N ASN A 20 -6.14 -24.72 -9.96
CA ASN A 20 -4.79 -24.37 -9.57
C ASN A 20 -4.47 -22.86 -9.65
N ILE A 21 -4.34 -22.16 -8.50
CA ILE A 21 -4.10 -20.70 -8.44
C ILE A 21 -2.85 -20.28 -9.26
N PHE A 22 -1.91 -21.20 -9.45
CA PHE A 22 -0.70 -20.97 -10.25
C PHE A 22 -0.92 -20.97 -11.75
N ASP A 23 -2.12 -21.36 -12.23
CA ASP A 23 -2.51 -21.24 -13.64
C ASP A 23 -3.09 -19.84 -13.95
N LEU A 24 -3.32 -19.02 -12.92
CA LEU A 24 -3.77 -17.64 -13.09
C LEU A 24 -2.64 -16.73 -13.57
N PRO A 25 -2.94 -15.65 -14.32
CA PRO A 25 -1.95 -14.65 -14.70
C PRO A 25 -1.27 -14.05 -13.48
N SER A 26 0.05 -14.25 -13.35
CA SER A 26 0.85 -13.65 -12.27
C SER A 26 1.05 -12.17 -12.51
N ILE A 27 0.80 -11.35 -11.50
CA ILE A 27 1.00 -9.90 -11.51
C ILE A 27 2.03 -9.43 -10.50
N GLY A 28 2.49 -10.30 -9.61
CA GLY A 28 3.54 -9.96 -8.66
C GLY A 28 3.96 -11.14 -7.81
N ALA A 29 5.18 -11.06 -7.29
CA ALA A 29 5.71 -12.01 -6.32
C ALA A 29 6.55 -11.25 -5.28
N GLY A 30 6.34 -11.57 -4.02
CA GLY A 30 7.07 -10.98 -2.90
C GLY A 30 7.58 -12.05 -1.93
N HIS A 31 8.16 -11.60 -0.83
CA HIS A 31 8.65 -12.49 0.21
C HIS A 31 7.52 -13.31 0.84
N ASP A 32 6.38 -12.70 1.07
CA ASP A 32 5.27 -13.27 1.85
C ASP A 32 4.19 -13.92 0.99
N GLY A 33 4.20 -13.72 -0.33
CA GLY A 33 3.15 -14.28 -1.20
C GLY A 33 3.39 -14.09 -2.69
N TYR A 34 2.47 -14.65 -3.45
CA TYR A 34 2.31 -14.46 -4.90
C TYR A 34 1.01 -13.71 -5.15
N VAL A 35 0.98 -12.83 -6.14
CA VAL A 35 -0.22 -12.09 -6.51
C VAL A 35 -0.59 -12.43 -7.95
N PHE A 36 -1.86 -12.78 -8.14
CA PHE A 36 -2.41 -13.16 -9.44
C PHE A 36 -3.62 -12.30 -9.79
N HIS A 37 -3.93 -12.17 -11.06
CA HIS A 37 -5.17 -11.57 -11.53
C HIS A 37 -6.29 -12.61 -11.58
N PHE A 38 -7.43 -12.31 -10.97
CA PHE A 38 -8.58 -13.19 -10.91
C PHE A 38 -9.90 -12.42 -10.94
N ASN A 39 -10.69 -12.60 -12.00
CA ASN A 39 -12.03 -12.02 -12.14
C ASN A 39 -12.11 -10.51 -11.85
N GLY A 40 -11.15 -9.73 -12.37
CA GLY A 40 -11.09 -8.28 -12.14
C GLY A 40 -10.56 -7.86 -10.77
N LYS A 41 -10.10 -8.79 -9.95
CA LYS A 41 -9.47 -8.56 -8.64
C LYS A 41 -8.02 -9.03 -8.65
N ALA A 42 -7.23 -8.56 -7.71
CA ALA A 42 -5.96 -9.18 -7.37
C ALA A 42 -6.20 -10.23 -6.27
N ILE A 43 -5.61 -11.42 -6.39
CA ILE A 43 -5.61 -12.44 -5.34
C ILE A 43 -4.20 -12.65 -4.83
N LYS A 44 -3.97 -12.48 -3.54
CA LYS A 44 -2.68 -12.74 -2.89
C LYS A 44 -2.71 -14.09 -2.20
N TYR A 45 -1.89 -15.01 -2.72
CA TYR A 45 -1.65 -16.33 -2.13
C TYR A 45 -0.48 -16.25 -1.16
N LEU A 46 -0.69 -16.69 0.08
CA LEU A 46 0.29 -16.61 1.16
C LEU A 46 1.28 -17.78 1.07
N LYS A 47 2.58 -17.50 0.98
CA LYS A 47 3.65 -18.52 0.98
C LYS A 47 3.78 -19.26 2.29
N TYR A 48 3.40 -18.61 3.37
CA TYR A 48 3.59 -19.11 4.73
C TYR A 48 2.27 -18.99 5.49
N THR A 49 1.87 -20.08 6.11
CA THR A 49 0.80 -20.05 7.10
C THR A 49 1.36 -19.67 8.47
N PRO A 50 0.55 -19.18 9.42
CA PRO A 50 0.96 -18.90 10.79
C PRO A 50 1.66 -20.08 11.49
N LYS A 51 1.29 -21.31 11.15
CA LYS A 51 1.93 -22.54 11.67
C LYS A 51 3.41 -22.67 11.27
N ILE A 52 3.77 -22.16 10.08
CA ILE A 52 5.14 -22.31 9.53
C ILE A 52 6.07 -21.22 10.05
N ARG A 53 5.58 -19.99 10.20
CA ARG A 53 6.43 -18.81 10.43
C ARG A 53 6.14 -18.04 11.72
N GLY A 54 5.08 -18.39 12.43
CA GLY A 54 4.55 -17.59 13.52
C GLY A 54 3.75 -16.38 13.02
N GLU A 55 2.98 -15.77 13.89
CA GLU A 55 1.95 -14.78 13.51
C GLU A 55 2.52 -13.38 13.18
N LYS A 56 3.75 -13.08 13.60
CA LYS A 56 4.31 -11.73 13.39
C LYS A 56 4.60 -11.46 11.92
N GLY A 57 3.96 -10.42 11.40
CA GLY A 57 4.20 -9.88 10.07
C GLY A 57 3.56 -10.67 8.93
N LEU A 58 2.64 -11.58 9.22
CA LEU A 58 1.82 -12.26 8.23
C LEU A 58 0.38 -11.76 8.25
N MET A 59 -0.34 -11.95 7.14
CA MET A 59 -1.78 -11.82 7.12
C MET A 59 -2.38 -13.04 7.84
N THR A 60 -2.99 -12.82 9.01
CA THR A 60 -3.78 -13.82 9.73
C THR A 60 -5.25 -13.61 9.42
N LEU A 61 -6.10 -14.63 9.69
CA LEU A 61 -7.55 -14.47 9.53
C LEU A 61 -8.10 -13.34 10.40
N GLU A 62 -7.65 -13.20 11.65
CA GLU A 62 -8.05 -12.10 12.54
C GLU A 62 -7.69 -10.72 11.94
N LYS A 63 -6.49 -10.60 11.39
CA LYS A 63 -6.05 -9.37 10.73
C LYS A 63 -6.87 -9.10 9.47
N PHE A 64 -7.13 -10.12 8.65
CA PHE A 64 -8.00 -10.02 7.48
C PHE A 64 -9.39 -9.51 7.89
N GLU A 65 -10.03 -10.13 8.90
CA GLU A 65 -11.35 -9.75 9.38
C GLU A 65 -11.38 -8.29 9.89
N THR A 66 -10.32 -7.85 10.56
CA THR A 66 -10.19 -6.45 11.01
C THR A 66 -10.06 -5.49 9.83
N LEU A 67 -9.19 -5.82 8.86
CA LEU A 67 -8.84 -4.92 7.77
C LEU A 67 -9.92 -4.81 6.70
N LYS A 68 -10.68 -5.88 6.40
CA LYS A 68 -11.72 -5.86 5.37
C LYS A 68 -12.83 -4.84 5.63
N ASP A 69 -13.07 -4.49 6.89
CA ASP A 69 -14.10 -3.56 7.29
C ASP A 69 -13.63 -2.09 7.30
N VAL A 70 -12.31 -1.85 7.18
CA VAL A 70 -11.73 -0.51 7.11
C VAL A 70 -11.96 0.10 5.73
N LYS A 71 -12.65 1.23 5.67
CA LYS A 71 -12.97 1.91 4.40
C LYS A 71 -11.90 2.94 4.07
N THR A 72 -11.17 2.67 3.00
CA THR A 72 -10.06 3.50 2.53
C THR A 72 -10.18 3.80 1.04
N LYS A 73 -9.58 4.90 0.59
CA LYS A 73 -9.55 5.31 -0.81
C LYS A 73 -8.23 4.95 -1.48
N ARG A 74 -7.12 5.14 -0.78
CA ARG A 74 -5.75 4.97 -1.30
C ARG A 74 -5.08 3.70 -0.81
N ILE A 75 -5.43 3.22 0.37
CA ILE A 75 -4.89 1.96 0.90
C ILE A 75 -5.79 0.81 0.44
N ILE A 76 -5.21 -0.15 -0.28
CA ILE A 76 -5.95 -1.29 -0.84
C ILE A 76 -6.17 -2.30 0.28
N MET A 77 -7.44 -2.47 0.69
CA MET A 77 -7.86 -3.39 1.75
C MET A 77 -8.29 -4.74 1.18
N PRO A 78 -8.24 -5.82 2.00
CA PRO A 78 -8.67 -7.14 1.58
C PRO A 78 -10.21 -7.21 1.50
N GLU A 79 -10.73 -8.08 0.63
CA GLU A 79 -12.17 -8.21 0.38
C GLU A 79 -12.71 -9.61 0.73
N ASP A 80 -12.18 -10.66 0.10
CA ASP A 80 -12.66 -12.03 0.25
C ASP A 80 -11.53 -12.94 0.73
N ALA A 81 -11.82 -13.84 1.68
CA ALA A 81 -10.89 -14.83 2.21
C ALA A 81 -11.01 -16.17 1.49
N PHE A 82 -9.90 -16.87 1.36
CA PHE A 82 -9.81 -18.17 0.72
C PHE A 82 -9.10 -19.16 1.64
N TYR A 83 -9.56 -20.40 1.63
CA TYR A 83 -9.08 -21.45 2.51
C TYR A 83 -8.61 -22.67 1.73
N THR A 84 -7.71 -23.43 2.31
CA THR A 84 -7.33 -24.76 1.80
C THR A 84 -8.48 -25.77 2.06
N GLU A 85 -8.31 -27.00 1.54
CA GLU A 85 -9.24 -28.10 1.84
C GLU A 85 -9.27 -28.45 3.34
N ASP A 86 -8.20 -28.15 4.07
CA ASP A 86 -8.07 -28.35 5.52
C ASP A 86 -8.56 -27.12 6.34
N ASP A 87 -9.35 -26.23 5.74
CA ASP A 87 -9.88 -25.00 6.33
C ASP A 87 -8.80 -24.02 6.85
N GLU A 88 -7.58 -24.08 6.32
CA GLU A 88 -6.54 -23.10 6.65
C GLU A 88 -6.64 -21.87 5.74
N PHE A 89 -6.60 -20.66 6.32
CA PHE A 89 -6.58 -19.41 5.58
C PHE A 89 -5.32 -19.32 4.71
N ALA A 90 -5.50 -19.24 3.39
CA ALA A 90 -4.42 -19.38 2.42
C ALA A 90 -4.25 -18.20 1.46
N ALA A 91 -5.32 -17.46 1.19
CA ALA A 91 -5.28 -16.35 0.24
C ALA A 91 -6.39 -15.33 0.55
N TYR A 92 -6.29 -14.16 -0.08
CA TYR A 92 -7.35 -13.16 -0.04
C TYR A 92 -7.38 -12.35 -1.34
N THR A 93 -8.57 -11.86 -1.71
CA THR A 93 -8.70 -10.88 -2.79
C THR A 93 -8.58 -9.46 -2.27
N MET A 94 -8.27 -8.57 -3.20
CA MET A 94 -8.25 -7.12 -3.02
C MET A 94 -8.57 -6.45 -4.36
N PRO A 95 -8.98 -5.17 -4.38
CA PRO A 95 -9.15 -4.41 -5.62
C PRO A 95 -7.91 -4.50 -6.51
N PHE A 96 -8.14 -4.75 -7.80
CA PHE A 96 -7.07 -4.72 -8.80
C PHE A 96 -6.80 -3.28 -9.22
N VAL A 97 -5.55 -2.83 -9.09
CA VAL A 97 -5.13 -1.52 -9.58
C VAL A 97 -4.77 -1.68 -11.06
N HIS A 98 -5.60 -1.09 -11.91
CA HIS A 98 -5.35 -1.01 -13.34
C HIS A 98 -4.27 0.03 -13.62
N ASP A 99 -3.54 -0.16 -14.72
CA ASP A 99 -2.63 0.85 -15.29
C ASP A 99 -1.49 1.33 -14.36
N TYR A 100 -1.10 0.49 -13.39
CA TYR A 100 0.00 0.86 -12.50
C TYR A 100 1.38 0.75 -13.17
N SER A 101 2.30 1.62 -12.77
CA SER A 101 3.65 1.79 -13.34
C SER A 101 4.68 0.73 -12.94
N LYS A 102 4.29 -0.47 -12.54
CA LYS A 102 5.24 -1.56 -12.33
C LYS A 102 5.40 -2.39 -13.61
N GLU A 103 6.61 -2.77 -13.89
CA GLU A 103 7.25 -3.40 -15.06
C GLU A 103 6.49 -4.54 -15.80
N ILE A 104 5.26 -4.85 -15.48
CA ILE A 104 4.50 -5.94 -16.09
C ILE A 104 3.23 -5.39 -16.73
N GLY A 105 3.41 -4.73 -17.88
CA GLY A 105 2.36 -4.66 -18.91
C GLY A 105 1.31 -3.57 -18.76
N ALA A 106 1.47 -2.60 -17.90
CA ALA A 106 0.58 -1.47 -17.77
C ALA A 106 1.20 -0.18 -18.35
N LEU A 107 0.41 0.84 -18.50
CA LEU A 107 0.84 2.16 -18.92
C LEU A 107 2.09 2.59 -18.11
N ASN A 108 3.10 3.11 -18.78
CA ASN A 108 4.29 3.72 -18.15
C ASN A 108 3.88 5.05 -17.51
N ILE A 109 3.10 5.00 -16.46
CA ILE A 109 2.76 6.19 -15.67
C ILE A 109 3.95 6.45 -14.74
N SER A 110 4.66 7.52 -15.03
CA SER A 110 5.71 8.02 -14.14
C SER A 110 5.06 8.90 -13.06
N PRO A 111 5.45 8.75 -11.78
CA PRO A 111 5.02 9.69 -10.75
C PRO A 111 5.31 11.16 -11.10
N GLY A 112 6.32 11.43 -11.95
CA GLY A 112 6.65 12.77 -12.44
C GLY A 112 5.64 13.38 -13.40
N ASP A 113 4.76 12.57 -13.97
CA ASP A 113 3.74 13.01 -14.94
C ASP A 113 2.50 13.64 -14.26
N PHE A 114 2.41 13.57 -12.94
CA PHE A 114 1.32 14.13 -12.15
C PHE A 114 1.60 15.56 -11.71
N TYR A 115 0.52 16.27 -11.40
CA TYR A 115 0.58 17.63 -10.89
C TYR A 115 0.61 17.68 -9.34
N TYR A 116 0.99 18.82 -8.79
CA TYR A 116 0.90 19.07 -7.34
C TYR A 116 -0.51 18.92 -6.79
N GLY A 117 -1.54 19.22 -7.62
CA GLY A 117 -2.94 18.98 -7.27
C GLY A 117 -3.22 17.51 -6.97
N ASP A 118 -2.79 16.61 -7.85
CA ASP A 118 -2.97 15.16 -7.68
C ASP A 118 -2.27 14.66 -6.41
N PHE A 119 -1.08 15.19 -6.13
CA PHE A 119 -0.34 14.87 -4.91
C PHE A 119 -1.05 15.39 -3.65
N LEU A 120 -1.60 16.60 -3.70
CA LEU A 120 -2.39 17.17 -2.61
C LEU A 120 -3.62 16.32 -2.32
N ASP A 121 -4.36 15.92 -3.36
CA ASP A 121 -5.54 15.06 -3.22
C ASP A 121 -5.17 13.70 -2.62
N ALA A 122 -4.03 13.13 -3.04
CA ALA A 122 -3.54 11.89 -2.44
C ALA A 122 -3.20 12.05 -0.95
N ILE A 123 -2.61 13.18 -0.54
CA ILE A 123 -2.34 13.47 0.88
C ILE A 123 -3.63 13.57 1.68
N LEU A 124 -4.63 14.30 1.16
CA LEU A 124 -5.93 14.47 1.82
C LEU A 124 -6.66 13.14 2.00
N ASP A 125 -6.68 12.31 0.96
CA ASP A 125 -7.27 10.97 1.02
C ASP A 125 -6.51 10.06 2.00
N LEU A 126 -5.16 10.08 1.99
CA LEU A 126 -4.36 9.32 2.95
C LEU A 126 -4.58 9.77 4.39
N GLU A 127 -4.75 11.07 4.67
CA GLU A 127 -5.10 11.54 6.01
C GLU A 127 -6.42 10.91 6.47
N GLN A 128 -7.44 10.84 5.60
CA GLN A 128 -8.71 10.17 5.90
C GLN A 128 -8.53 8.66 6.11
N ASP A 129 -7.78 7.99 5.23
CA ASP A 129 -7.48 6.56 5.35
C ASP A 129 -6.79 6.24 6.69
N PHE A 130 -5.84 7.08 7.11
CA PHE A 130 -5.16 6.90 8.40
C PHE A 130 -6.06 7.19 9.61
N GLU A 131 -7.06 8.05 9.46
CA GLU A 131 -8.11 8.22 10.49
C GLU A 131 -8.98 6.96 10.62
N GLU A 132 -9.34 6.31 9.50
CA GLU A 132 -10.08 5.04 9.54
C GLU A 132 -9.22 3.91 10.15
N LEU A 133 -7.92 3.82 9.82
CA LEU A 133 -6.99 2.90 10.49
C LEU A 133 -6.93 3.15 12.00
N ASN A 134 -6.89 4.42 12.43
CA ASN A 134 -6.87 4.80 13.84
C ASN A 134 -8.13 4.34 14.58
N LYS A 135 -9.31 4.52 13.98
CA LYS A 135 -10.60 4.06 14.52
C LYS A 135 -10.64 2.53 14.70
N ALA A 136 -10.06 1.81 13.73
CA ALA A 136 -9.97 0.35 13.77
C ALA A 136 -8.86 -0.19 14.68
N GLY A 137 -8.06 0.66 15.32
CA GLY A 137 -6.92 0.23 16.15
C GLY A 137 -5.79 -0.40 15.32
N VAL A 138 -5.65 0.02 14.07
CA VAL A 138 -4.66 -0.51 13.12
C VAL A 138 -3.51 0.46 12.96
N VAL A 139 -2.28 -0.06 12.92
CA VAL A 139 -1.06 0.71 12.62
C VAL A 139 -0.42 0.18 11.35
N ALA A 140 -0.23 1.05 10.36
CA ALA A 140 0.50 0.76 9.14
C ALA A 140 1.99 0.51 9.46
N ARG A 141 2.59 -0.51 8.84
CA ARG A 141 3.97 -0.94 9.10
C ARG A 141 4.66 -1.36 7.82
N GLU A 142 5.99 -1.29 7.85
CA GLU A 142 6.90 -1.87 6.84
C GLU A 142 6.61 -1.42 5.40
N ILE A 143 6.29 -0.15 5.21
CA ILE A 143 6.08 0.43 3.90
C ILE A 143 7.42 0.53 3.15
N ASN A 144 7.50 -0.08 1.99
CA ASN A 144 8.67 -0.06 1.11
C ASN A 144 8.28 0.38 -0.31
N ARG A 145 9.25 0.43 -1.24
CA ARG A 145 8.97 0.84 -2.63
C ARG A 145 7.90 -0.02 -3.30
N GLY A 146 7.89 -1.32 -2.99
CA GLY A 146 6.90 -2.26 -3.52
C GLY A 146 5.47 -2.02 -3.05
N SER A 147 5.28 -1.25 -1.97
CA SER A 147 3.97 -0.91 -1.43
C SER A 147 3.27 0.25 -2.15
N PHE A 148 3.97 0.93 -3.09
CA PHE A 148 3.41 2.05 -3.84
C PHE A 148 3.06 1.60 -5.26
N LEU A 149 1.83 1.89 -5.67
CA LEU A 149 1.32 1.72 -7.02
C LEU A 149 0.82 3.08 -7.51
N TYR A 150 1.08 3.36 -8.78
CA TYR A 150 0.62 4.60 -9.41
C TYR A 150 -0.39 4.25 -10.50
N ASP A 151 -1.57 4.82 -10.40
CA ASP A 151 -2.64 4.74 -11.38
C ASP A 151 -3.02 6.12 -11.89
N LEU A 152 -4.12 6.25 -12.63
CA LEU A 152 -4.58 7.53 -13.16
C LEU A 152 -4.96 8.55 -12.06
N GLU A 153 -5.22 8.08 -10.85
CA GLU A 153 -5.53 8.91 -9.68
C GLU A 153 -4.28 9.22 -8.82
N PHE A 154 -3.09 8.91 -9.32
CA PHE A 154 -1.79 9.07 -8.71
C PHE A 154 -1.39 7.90 -7.83
N LEU A 155 -1.64 7.90 -6.53
CA LEU A 155 -1.07 6.97 -5.57
C LEU A 155 -2.10 6.01 -5.01
N LYS A 156 -1.83 4.71 -5.10
CA LYS A 156 -2.45 3.64 -4.31
C LYS A 156 -1.38 2.94 -3.47
N MET A 157 -1.79 2.40 -2.34
CA MET A 157 -0.90 1.64 -1.46
C MET A 157 -1.39 0.23 -1.28
N CYS A 158 -0.48 -0.72 -1.40
CA CYS A 158 -0.73 -2.15 -1.18
C CYS A 158 0.21 -2.71 -0.10
N ASP A 159 0.16 -4.02 0.10
CA ASP A 159 1.05 -4.77 1.02
C ASP A 159 0.75 -4.52 2.51
N ILE A 160 -0.50 -4.72 2.86
CA ILE A 160 -1.05 -4.52 4.21
C ILE A 160 -0.73 -5.67 5.20
N ASP A 161 -0.05 -6.73 4.75
CA ASP A 161 0.22 -7.92 5.59
C ASP A 161 0.99 -7.59 6.87
N LYS A 162 1.81 -6.55 6.81
CA LYS A 162 2.64 -6.11 7.94
C LYS A 162 1.92 -5.17 8.90
N TYR A 163 0.70 -4.76 8.60
CA TYR A 163 -0.05 -3.88 9.48
C TYR A 163 -0.31 -4.56 10.82
N GLN A 164 -0.30 -3.80 11.88
CA GLN A 164 -0.51 -4.27 13.24
C GLN A 164 -1.92 -3.90 13.71
N ILE A 165 -2.69 -4.88 14.16
CA ILE A 165 -4.04 -4.71 14.70
C ILE A 165 -4.03 -4.67 16.24
N GLY A 166 -5.15 -4.23 16.85
CA GLY A 166 -5.34 -4.22 18.31
C GLY A 166 -4.49 -3.18 19.04
N VAL A 167 -4.04 -2.12 18.36
CA VAL A 167 -3.21 -1.07 18.96
C VAL A 167 -4.09 -0.05 19.68
N LYS A 168 -3.89 0.12 20.99
CA LYS A 168 -4.72 1.02 21.82
C LYS A 168 -4.57 2.51 21.50
N ARG A 169 -3.41 2.94 20.99
CA ARG A 169 -3.12 4.36 20.66
C ARG A 169 -2.37 4.45 19.35
N PRO A 170 -3.05 4.20 18.20
CA PRO A 170 -2.39 4.14 16.90
C PRO A 170 -2.00 5.53 16.35
N ASN A 171 -2.65 6.62 16.77
CA ASN A 171 -2.60 7.93 16.15
C ASN A 171 -1.18 8.49 15.96
N GLU A 172 -0.33 8.42 16.98
CA GLU A 172 1.04 8.93 16.87
C GLU A 172 1.87 8.10 15.89
N LEU A 173 1.76 6.77 15.99
CA LEU A 173 2.49 5.86 15.11
C LEU A 173 2.04 6.02 13.66
N ASN A 174 0.75 6.15 13.44
CA ASN A 174 0.16 6.35 12.11
C ASN A 174 0.51 7.74 11.55
N ARG A 175 0.50 8.80 12.35
CA ARG A 175 0.98 10.11 11.91
C ARG A 175 2.43 10.05 11.44
N ASN A 176 3.30 9.40 12.20
CA ASN A 176 4.70 9.25 11.82
C ASN A 176 4.84 8.41 10.54
N MET A 177 4.00 7.39 10.37
CA MET A 177 3.96 6.57 9.16
C MET A 177 3.44 7.35 7.96
N LEU A 178 2.39 8.15 8.11
CA LEU A 178 1.89 9.03 7.04
C LEU A 178 2.98 10.00 6.57
N ASN A 179 3.67 10.67 7.50
CA ASN A 179 4.80 11.52 7.16
C ASN A 179 5.89 10.75 6.40
N PHE A 180 6.18 9.52 6.85
CA PHE A 180 7.15 8.64 6.19
C PHE A 180 6.73 8.31 4.76
N ILE A 181 5.47 7.94 4.53
CA ILE A 181 4.92 7.61 3.21
C ILE A 181 5.09 8.79 2.26
N ILE A 182 4.62 9.97 2.67
CA ILE A 182 4.69 11.18 1.86
C ILE A 182 6.15 11.55 1.54
N ALA A 183 7.03 11.49 2.55
CA ALA A 183 8.45 11.73 2.34
C ALA A 183 9.11 10.68 1.42
N LYS A 184 8.65 9.43 1.45
CA LYS A 184 9.12 8.37 0.55
C LYS A 184 8.65 8.57 -0.89
N VAL A 185 7.43 9.05 -1.12
CA VAL A 185 6.98 9.44 -2.47
C VAL A 185 7.94 10.48 -3.06
N ILE A 186 8.24 11.54 -2.31
CA ILE A 186 9.21 12.58 -2.74
C ILE A 186 10.59 11.97 -2.97
N TYR A 187 11.06 11.11 -2.08
CA TYR A 187 12.36 10.44 -2.19
C TYR A 187 12.47 9.59 -3.45
N TYR A 188 11.45 8.81 -3.79
CA TYR A 188 11.49 7.95 -4.97
C TYR A 188 11.46 8.75 -6.28
N GLN A 189 10.78 9.89 -6.30
CA GLN A 189 10.86 10.84 -7.42
C GLN A 189 12.30 11.31 -7.68
N ILE A 190 13.00 11.70 -6.60
CA ILE A 190 14.39 12.17 -6.70
C ILE A 190 15.33 11.03 -7.13
N LEU A 191 15.03 9.78 -6.76
CA LEU A 191 15.79 8.61 -7.21
C LEU A 191 15.69 8.40 -8.71
N GLU A 192 14.50 8.51 -9.25
CA GLU A 192 14.23 8.34 -10.69
C GLU A 192 14.95 9.40 -11.54
N GLU A 193 15.18 10.60 -10.99
CA GLU A 193 15.98 11.67 -11.59
C GLU A 193 17.50 11.44 -11.52
N GLY A 194 17.98 10.32 -10.97
CA GLY A 194 19.42 9.98 -10.97
C GLY A 194 20.24 10.60 -9.83
N ALA A 195 19.82 10.43 -8.59
CA ALA A 195 20.55 10.94 -7.43
C ALA A 195 21.85 10.15 -7.13
N ASN A 196 22.93 10.84 -6.80
CA ASN A 196 24.17 10.24 -6.33
C ASN A 196 24.09 9.78 -4.87
N LYS A 197 25.11 8.99 -4.40
CA LYS A 197 25.12 8.40 -3.04
C LYS A 197 25.04 9.44 -1.92
N GLU A 198 25.66 10.62 -2.09
CA GLU A 198 25.63 11.68 -1.06
C GLU A 198 24.24 12.30 -0.95
N LYS A 199 23.60 12.60 -2.08
CA LYS A 199 22.23 13.09 -2.13
C LYS A 199 21.27 12.10 -1.49
N LEU A 200 21.43 10.80 -1.75
CA LEU A 200 20.63 9.73 -1.14
C LEU A 200 20.79 9.65 0.37
N LYS A 201 22.03 9.79 0.88
CA LYS A 201 22.29 9.84 2.32
C LYS A 201 21.64 11.06 2.98
N ALA A 202 21.73 12.22 2.36
CA ALA A 202 21.08 13.45 2.83
C ALA A 202 19.55 13.29 2.88
N LEU A 203 18.94 12.74 1.84
CA LEU A 203 17.51 12.47 1.75
C LEU A 203 17.03 11.46 2.80
N ASN A 204 17.79 10.40 3.06
CA ASN A 204 17.44 9.44 4.12
C ASN A 204 17.47 10.10 5.51
N ASN A 205 18.43 10.99 5.77
CA ASN A 205 18.48 11.74 7.01
C ASN A 205 17.31 12.74 7.12
N TRP A 206 16.95 13.37 6.01
CA TRP A 206 15.78 14.24 5.92
C TRP A 206 14.48 13.46 6.23
N ILE A 207 14.26 12.28 5.63
CA ILE A 207 13.10 11.43 5.93
C ILE A 207 13.01 11.12 7.42
N LYS A 208 14.13 10.72 8.06
CA LYS A 208 14.14 10.41 9.50
C LYS A 208 13.70 11.58 10.38
N LYS A 209 14.10 12.81 10.02
CA LYS A 209 13.68 14.04 10.73
C LYS A 209 12.21 14.34 10.46
N THR A 210 11.81 14.23 9.21
CA THR A 210 10.45 14.55 8.73
C THR A 210 9.39 13.65 9.36
N CYS A 211 9.66 12.34 9.52
CA CYS A 211 8.72 11.40 10.13
C CYS A 211 8.25 11.81 11.52
N GLN A 212 9.07 12.54 12.29
CA GLN A 212 8.76 12.96 13.66
C GLN A 212 8.17 14.38 13.73
N SER A 213 8.10 15.09 12.61
CA SER A 213 7.62 16.48 12.57
C SER A 213 6.10 16.55 12.54
N SER A 214 5.50 17.27 13.50
CA SER A 214 4.07 17.56 13.50
C SER A 214 3.65 18.55 12.40
N ASN A 215 4.60 19.30 11.84
CA ASN A 215 4.33 20.38 10.88
C ASN A 215 4.64 19.99 9.43
N PHE A 216 5.15 18.78 9.18
CA PHE A 216 5.57 18.38 7.85
C PHE A 216 4.41 18.42 6.85
N VAL A 217 3.36 17.64 7.07
CA VAL A 217 2.20 17.57 6.18
C VAL A 217 1.50 18.93 6.05
N PRO A 218 1.20 19.67 7.12
CA PRO A 218 0.61 21.02 7.00
C PRO A 218 1.43 21.98 6.15
N ASN A 219 2.76 22.00 6.29
CA ASN A 219 3.62 22.87 5.50
C ASN A 219 3.67 22.45 4.03
N LEU A 220 3.73 21.14 3.76
CA LEU A 220 3.71 20.61 2.41
C LEU A 220 2.39 20.96 1.70
N LYS A 221 1.23 20.75 2.36
CA LYS A 221 -0.09 21.11 1.79
C LYS A 221 -0.14 22.57 1.35
N LYS A 222 0.24 23.50 2.23
CA LYS A 222 0.30 24.94 1.90
C LYS A 222 1.16 25.26 0.68
N LYS A 223 2.18 24.45 0.42
CA LYS A 223 3.06 24.64 -0.71
C LYS A 223 2.46 24.09 -2.00
N LEU A 224 1.84 22.91 -1.94
CA LEU A 224 1.15 22.28 -3.08
C LEU A 224 -0.05 23.12 -3.54
N GLU A 225 -0.81 23.67 -2.59
CA GLU A 225 -1.95 24.56 -2.84
C GLU A 225 -1.59 25.84 -3.62
N LYS A 226 -0.34 26.32 -3.51
CA LYS A 226 0.10 27.54 -4.18
C LYS A 226 0.35 27.36 -5.69
N GLU A 227 0.71 26.16 -6.10
CA GLU A 227 1.11 25.86 -7.48
C GLU A 227 0.46 24.55 -7.97
N PRO A 228 -0.88 24.40 -7.90
CA PRO A 228 -1.53 23.09 -8.11
C PRO A 228 -1.35 22.52 -9.51
N THR A 229 -1.03 23.35 -10.49
CA THR A 229 -0.81 22.97 -11.90
C THR A 229 0.63 22.67 -12.23
N ARG A 230 1.55 22.76 -11.26
CA ARG A 230 2.95 22.44 -11.48
C ARG A 230 3.16 20.93 -11.47
N LEU A 231 3.95 20.42 -12.42
CA LEU A 231 4.33 19.01 -12.45
C LEU A 231 5.20 18.64 -11.25
N ILE A 232 5.01 17.44 -10.72
CA ILE A 232 5.82 16.92 -9.60
C ILE A 232 7.30 16.88 -10.00
N SER A 233 7.62 16.40 -11.20
CA SER A 233 8.99 16.35 -11.72
C SER A 233 9.71 17.69 -11.73
N GLU A 234 9.02 18.78 -12.01
CA GLU A 234 9.59 20.13 -12.01
C GLU A 234 9.87 20.68 -10.61
N GLY A 235 9.03 20.31 -9.66
CA GLY A 235 9.05 20.88 -8.30
C GLY A 235 9.77 20.08 -7.25
N ILE A 236 10.11 18.82 -7.51
CA ILE A 236 10.59 17.88 -6.51
C ILE A 236 11.86 18.32 -5.77
N ASN A 237 12.81 18.90 -6.47
CA ASN A 237 14.05 19.43 -5.87
C ASN A 237 13.77 20.62 -4.93
N THR A 238 12.76 21.41 -5.26
CA THR A 238 12.33 22.53 -4.41
C THR A 238 11.60 22.01 -3.18
N LEU A 239 10.74 21.00 -3.32
CA LEU A 239 10.04 20.34 -2.20
C LEU A 239 11.03 19.75 -1.19
N SER A 240 12.08 19.07 -1.64
CA SER A 240 13.07 18.46 -0.76
C SER A 240 13.99 19.47 -0.04
N LYS A 241 14.14 20.68 -0.54
CA LYS A 241 15.00 21.72 0.06
C LYS A 241 14.28 22.61 1.09
N THR A 242 12.97 22.70 0.99
CA THR A 242 12.17 23.68 1.77
C THR A 242 11.35 23.06 2.87
N LEU A 243 11.44 21.76 3.06
CA LEU A 243 10.84 20.97 4.13
C LEU A 243 11.91 20.44 5.09
#